data_56ac5dbce8070d358ca59a761c1431c5
#
_entry.id   56ac5dbce8070d358ca59a761c1431c5
#
_cell.length_a   1.000
_cell.length_b   1.000
_cell.length_c   1.000
_cell.angle_alpha   90.00
_cell.angle_beta   90.00
_cell.angle_gamma   90.00
#
_symmetry.space_group_name_H-M   'P 1'
#
loop_
_entity.id
_entity.type
_entity.pdbx_description
1 polymer ?
#
loop_
_entity_poly.entity_id
_entity_poly.type
_entity_poly.pdbx_seq_one_letter_code
_entity_poly.pdbx_strand_id
1 'polypeptide(L)'
;MRLRSLLFVALASAGLAFAQTPVPAPAAKPAALSDNLAIPDAPAPATSKAWLVMDYATGEVLAGENVDAAVDPASITKVMTSYVIAAEMAAGKVKPTDQVMMSEYAWRSGGAGTDGSYSGFEVNKTAPLVDMEKGMVVQSGNDAAIALAEHVAGSEAAFAQLMNAYAKKIGMTRSHFVNPHGLTAEGHVTTARDLAILGRALIRDFPEAYAYNKIKELTVGPITQPNRNLLLWRDPSVDGIKTGHTSAAGYCLMASAQRGQQRLITVVMGNSSENQRAVDSQALLNWGFRFYESHQLYAANKSLATPKVWKGEANAVQVGVAAPLLVSTPRGK
;
A
#
# COMPACT_ATOMS: atom_id res chain seq x y z
N MET A 1 18.12 -107.42 -58.59
CA MET A 1 19.02 -106.29 -58.64
C MET A 1 18.32 -105.07 -59.13
N ARG A 2 17.83 -104.23 -58.32
CA ARG A 2 17.37 -102.90 -58.68
C ARG A 2 17.44 -102.02 -57.42
N LEU A 3 18.30 -101.02 -57.42
CA LEU A 3 18.54 -100.03 -56.43
C LEU A 3 17.32 -99.09 -56.41
N ARG A 4 16.70 -98.87 -55.27
CA ARG A 4 15.74 -97.83 -55.09
C ARG A 4 16.33 -96.73 -54.24
N SER A 5 16.54 -95.63 -54.88
CA SER A 5 16.97 -94.38 -54.23
C SER A 5 15.79 -93.74 -53.39
N LEU A 6 16.00 -93.52 -52.13
CA LEU A 6 15.12 -92.81 -51.28
C LEU A 6 15.54 -91.30 -51.28
N LEU A 7 14.64 -90.45 -51.75
CA LEU A 7 14.78 -88.99 -51.74
C LEU A 7 14.31 -88.44 -50.38
N PHE A 8 15.19 -87.88 -49.62
CA PHE A 8 14.83 -87.17 -48.41
C PHE A 8 14.52 -85.68 -48.77
N VAL A 9 13.28 -85.29 -48.57
CA VAL A 9 12.87 -83.86 -48.67
C VAL A 9 13.01 -83.21 -47.27
N ALA A 10 13.98 -82.32 -47.15
CA ALA A 10 14.10 -81.48 -45.90
C ALA A 10 13.16 -80.26 -45.98
N LEU A 11 12.17 -80.24 -45.16
CA LEU A 11 11.36 -79.06 -44.96
C LEU A 11 12.15 -78.04 -44.09
N ALA A 12 12.52 -76.90 -44.66
CA ALA A 12 13.06 -75.74 -43.94
C ALA A 12 11.87 -74.91 -43.37
N SER A 13 11.70 -74.97 -42.10
CA SER A 13 10.76 -74.05 -41.37
C SER A 13 11.39 -72.68 -41.25
N ALA A 14 10.92 -71.71 -42.04
CA ALA A 14 11.25 -70.27 -41.88
C ALA A 14 10.53 -69.74 -40.68
N GLY A 15 11.24 -69.57 -39.58
CA GLY A 15 10.74 -68.83 -38.40
C GLY A 15 10.62 -67.37 -38.71
N LEU A 16 9.38 -66.81 -38.73
CA LEU A 16 9.10 -65.38 -38.75
C LEU A 16 9.52 -64.79 -37.41
N ALA A 17 10.68 -64.09 -37.38
CA ALA A 17 11.07 -63.25 -36.27
C ALA A 17 10.20 -61.96 -36.28
N PHE A 18 9.26 -61.89 -35.39
CA PHE A 18 8.55 -60.57 -35.09
C PHE A 18 9.59 -59.66 -34.48
N ALA A 19 10.00 -58.63 -35.19
CA ALA A 19 10.73 -57.47 -34.59
C ALA A 19 9.82 -56.78 -33.63
N GLN A 20 10.10 -56.89 -32.31
CA GLN A 20 9.46 -56.09 -31.31
C GLN A 20 9.93 -54.64 -31.48
N THR A 21 9.01 -53.74 -31.85
CA THR A 21 9.28 -52.29 -31.80
C THR A 21 9.62 -51.89 -30.35
N PRO A 22 10.71 -51.16 -30.11
CA PRO A 22 11.03 -50.71 -28.75
C PRO A 22 9.89 -49.87 -28.23
N VAL A 23 9.33 -50.24 -27.08
CA VAL A 23 8.38 -49.37 -26.32
C VAL A 23 9.14 -48.09 -25.99
N PRO A 24 8.63 -46.90 -26.36
CA PRO A 24 9.29 -45.65 -25.99
C PRO A 24 9.38 -45.59 -24.46
N ALA A 25 10.58 -45.31 -23.95
CA ALA A 25 10.79 -45.08 -22.54
C ALA A 25 9.83 -43.98 -22.08
N PRO A 26 9.19 -44.10 -20.87
CA PRO A 26 8.31 -43.04 -20.36
C PRO A 26 9.10 -41.73 -20.34
N ALA A 27 8.48 -40.70 -20.91
CA ALA A 27 9.06 -39.35 -20.92
C ALA A 27 9.51 -39.00 -19.50
N ALA A 28 10.74 -38.59 -19.34
CA ALA A 28 11.29 -38.17 -18.08
C ALA A 28 10.34 -37.06 -17.51
N LYS A 29 9.82 -37.28 -16.30
CA LYS A 29 9.05 -36.31 -15.59
C LYS A 29 9.86 -35.02 -15.58
N PRO A 30 9.30 -33.84 -15.97
CA PRO A 30 10.05 -32.59 -15.89
C PRO A 30 10.66 -32.51 -14.50
N ALA A 31 11.97 -32.29 -14.42
CA ALA A 31 12.63 -32.06 -13.16
C ALA A 31 11.85 -30.97 -12.45
N ALA A 32 11.35 -31.25 -11.25
CA ALA A 32 10.75 -30.24 -10.43
C ALA A 32 11.77 -29.11 -10.33
N LEU A 33 11.43 -27.92 -10.83
CA LEU A 33 12.22 -26.73 -10.60
C LEU A 33 12.43 -26.70 -9.09
N SER A 34 13.70 -26.66 -8.65
CA SER A 34 14.06 -26.74 -7.25
C SER A 34 13.22 -25.72 -6.47
N ASP A 35 12.47 -26.18 -5.46
CA ASP A 35 11.59 -25.39 -4.59
C ASP A 35 12.32 -24.28 -3.78
N ASN A 36 13.54 -23.95 -4.13
CA ASN A 36 14.46 -23.04 -3.46
C ASN A 36 14.97 -21.90 -4.35
N LEU A 37 14.10 -21.28 -5.16
CA LEU A 37 14.43 -19.95 -5.68
C LEU A 37 14.36 -18.98 -4.49
N ALA A 38 15.52 -18.65 -3.93
CA ALA A 38 15.64 -17.59 -2.95
C ALA A 38 15.09 -16.31 -3.56
N ILE A 39 14.18 -15.62 -2.84
CA ILE A 39 13.73 -14.30 -3.25
C ILE A 39 14.94 -13.38 -3.19
N PRO A 40 15.28 -12.67 -4.29
CA PRO A 40 16.37 -11.71 -4.24
C PRO A 40 16.01 -10.57 -3.26
N ASP A 41 17.02 -10.01 -2.64
CA ASP A 41 16.86 -8.88 -1.74
C ASP A 41 16.09 -7.74 -2.42
N ALA A 42 15.28 -7.02 -1.64
CA ALA A 42 14.59 -5.84 -2.14
C ALA A 42 15.61 -4.78 -2.58
N PRO A 43 15.31 -4.03 -3.66
CA PRO A 43 16.20 -2.97 -4.13
C PRO A 43 16.25 -1.82 -3.12
N ALA A 44 17.15 -1.92 -2.15
CA ALA A 44 17.28 -0.94 -1.06
C ALA A 44 17.59 0.46 -1.61
N PRO A 45 16.79 1.49 -1.27
CA PRO A 45 17.07 2.87 -1.63
C PRO A 45 18.39 3.38 -1.02
N ALA A 46 19.34 3.76 -1.86
CA ALA A 46 20.71 4.08 -1.41
C ALA A 46 20.82 5.33 -0.52
N THR A 47 19.86 6.26 -0.62
CA THR A 47 19.90 7.55 0.11
C THR A 47 18.79 7.71 1.14
N SER A 48 17.88 6.75 1.25
CA SER A 48 16.77 6.83 2.20
C SER A 48 17.23 6.58 3.64
N LYS A 49 16.65 7.35 4.57
CA LYS A 49 16.86 7.15 6.02
C LYS A 49 16.09 5.93 6.54
N ALA A 50 14.90 5.70 5.98
CA ALA A 50 14.04 4.57 6.30
C ALA A 50 13.13 4.25 5.10
N TRP A 51 12.80 2.97 4.91
CA TRP A 51 11.89 2.55 3.84
C TRP A 51 11.24 1.21 4.17
N LEU A 52 10.11 0.93 3.53
CA LEU A 52 9.46 -0.38 3.57
C LEU A 52 8.55 -0.63 2.35
N VAL A 53 8.24 -1.92 2.16
CA VAL A 53 7.14 -2.42 1.33
C VAL A 53 6.19 -3.21 2.23
N MET A 54 4.90 -2.88 2.18
CA MET A 54 3.84 -3.57 2.94
C MET A 54 2.81 -4.15 1.99
N ASP A 55 2.40 -5.38 2.24
CA ASP A 55 1.19 -5.94 1.64
C ASP A 55 -0.04 -5.31 2.29
N TYR A 56 -0.90 -4.70 1.48
CA TYR A 56 -2.08 -4.02 2.00
C TYR A 56 -3.08 -4.98 2.66
N ALA A 57 -3.27 -6.16 2.07
CA ALA A 57 -4.29 -7.09 2.53
C ALA A 57 -3.96 -7.65 3.93
N THR A 58 -2.73 -8.07 4.14
CA THR A 58 -2.26 -8.67 5.40
C THR A 58 -1.75 -7.62 6.40
N GLY A 59 -1.19 -6.51 5.93
CA GLY A 59 -0.44 -5.56 6.73
C GLY A 59 0.99 -6.03 7.03
N GLU A 60 1.44 -7.10 6.41
CA GLU A 60 2.79 -7.62 6.57
C GLU A 60 3.82 -6.75 5.86
N VAL A 61 4.94 -6.47 6.52
CA VAL A 61 6.10 -5.79 5.94
C VAL A 61 6.94 -6.83 5.20
N LEU A 62 6.93 -6.79 3.87
CA LEU A 62 7.62 -7.74 3.01
C LEU A 62 9.13 -7.49 2.98
N ALA A 63 9.54 -6.23 3.07
CA ALA A 63 10.93 -5.79 3.18
C ALA A 63 10.98 -4.37 3.73
N GLY A 64 12.12 -4.00 4.32
CA GLY A 64 12.33 -2.66 4.84
C GLY A 64 13.65 -2.52 5.60
N GLU A 65 14.03 -1.27 5.80
CA GLU A 65 15.19 -0.90 6.58
C GLU A 65 14.86 0.30 7.45
N ASN A 66 15.32 0.28 8.71
CA ASN A 66 15.04 1.33 9.68
C ASN A 66 13.54 1.64 9.86
N VAL A 67 12.69 0.63 9.69
CA VAL A 67 11.23 0.80 9.60
C VAL A 67 10.60 1.45 10.83
N ASP A 68 11.24 1.30 11.98
CA ASP A 68 10.82 1.80 13.30
C ASP A 68 11.67 2.99 13.78
N ALA A 69 12.62 3.49 12.95
CA ALA A 69 13.39 4.67 13.27
C ALA A 69 12.52 5.93 13.23
N ALA A 70 12.74 6.83 14.18
CA ALA A 70 12.06 8.11 14.23
C ALA A 70 12.55 9.02 13.09
N VAL A 71 11.59 9.56 12.32
CA VAL A 71 11.83 10.46 11.19
C VAL A 71 10.81 11.59 11.16
N ASP A 72 11.19 12.74 10.55
CA ASP A 72 10.26 13.82 10.25
C ASP A 72 9.29 13.37 9.14
N PRO A 73 7.97 13.48 9.35
CA PRO A 73 6.98 13.07 8.35
C PRO A 73 6.88 14.02 7.15
N ALA A 74 7.30 15.27 7.28
CA ALA A 74 7.02 16.33 6.32
C ALA A 74 5.51 16.35 5.94
N SER A 75 5.16 16.72 4.71
CA SER A 75 3.76 16.77 4.26
C SER A 75 3.07 15.39 4.15
N ILE A 76 3.73 14.28 4.45
CA ILE A 76 3.02 12.99 4.62
C ILE A 76 2.07 13.06 5.84
N THR A 77 2.34 13.96 6.79
CA THR A 77 1.42 14.35 7.89
C THR A 77 -0.02 14.58 7.41
N LYS A 78 -0.20 15.17 6.22
CA LYS A 78 -1.53 15.48 5.66
C LYS A 78 -2.40 14.25 5.37
N VAL A 79 -1.79 13.06 5.31
CA VAL A 79 -2.53 11.79 5.26
C VAL A 79 -3.26 11.56 6.59
N MET A 80 -2.63 11.91 7.73
CA MET A 80 -3.28 11.87 9.03
C MET A 80 -4.36 12.95 9.15
N THR A 81 -4.12 14.14 8.61
CA THR A 81 -5.11 15.22 8.55
C THR A 81 -6.35 14.79 7.77
N SER A 82 -6.17 14.20 6.58
CA SER A 82 -7.25 13.62 5.77
C SER A 82 -8.00 12.50 6.51
N TYR A 83 -7.27 11.61 7.20
CA TYR A 83 -7.88 10.55 8.00
C TYR A 83 -8.77 11.10 9.11
N VAL A 84 -8.30 12.12 9.86
CA VAL A 84 -9.11 12.78 10.92
C VAL A 84 -10.35 13.43 10.34
N ILE A 85 -10.22 14.21 9.26
CA ILE A 85 -11.35 14.87 8.60
C ILE A 85 -12.39 13.84 8.17
N ALA A 86 -11.98 12.77 7.51
CA ALA A 86 -12.88 11.71 7.07
C ALA A 86 -13.55 10.98 8.25
N ALA A 87 -12.83 10.78 9.36
CA ALA A 87 -13.39 10.18 10.57
C ALA A 87 -14.42 11.10 11.26
N GLU A 88 -14.16 12.42 11.31
CA GLU A 88 -15.10 13.40 11.87
C GLU A 88 -16.33 13.58 10.95
N MET A 89 -16.17 13.47 9.62
CA MET A 89 -17.31 13.39 8.68
C MET A 89 -18.13 12.13 8.90
N ALA A 90 -17.52 10.97 9.05
CA ALA A 90 -18.21 9.71 9.33
C ALA A 90 -18.94 9.74 10.68
N ALA A 91 -18.42 10.49 11.65
CA ALA A 91 -19.08 10.75 12.92
C ALA A 91 -20.20 11.82 12.87
N GLY A 92 -20.45 12.42 11.71
CA GLY A 92 -21.49 13.45 11.49
C GLY A 92 -21.17 14.82 12.10
N LYS A 93 -19.93 15.07 12.53
CA LYS A 93 -19.53 16.33 13.15
C LYS A 93 -19.26 17.44 12.14
N VAL A 94 -18.79 17.10 10.95
CA VAL A 94 -18.60 18.00 9.81
C VAL A 94 -19.13 17.35 8.54
N LYS A 95 -19.45 18.17 7.53
CA LYS A 95 -20.02 17.71 6.26
C LYS A 95 -19.13 18.10 5.07
N PRO A 96 -19.13 17.35 3.99
CA PRO A 96 -18.37 17.70 2.78
C PRO A 96 -18.68 19.09 2.23
N THR A 97 -19.91 19.58 2.45
CA THR A 97 -20.42 20.87 1.96
C THR A 97 -20.22 22.03 2.92
N ASP A 98 -19.69 21.78 4.13
CA ASP A 98 -19.42 22.84 5.09
C ASP A 98 -18.49 23.88 4.49
N GLN A 99 -18.76 25.16 4.76
CA GLN A 99 -17.98 26.27 4.23
C GLN A 99 -16.78 26.53 5.13
N VAL A 100 -15.60 26.10 4.70
CA VAL A 100 -14.34 26.30 5.40
C VAL A 100 -13.76 27.67 5.04
N MET A 101 -13.51 28.50 6.06
CA MET A 101 -12.91 29.81 5.89
C MET A 101 -11.39 29.69 5.73
N MET A 102 -10.81 30.27 4.67
CA MET A 102 -9.38 30.53 4.62
C MET A 102 -9.06 31.72 5.50
N SER A 103 -8.77 31.49 6.78
CA SER A 103 -8.44 32.54 7.74
C SER A 103 -7.15 33.27 7.34
N GLU A 104 -6.97 34.50 7.81
CA GLU A 104 -5.72 35.25 7.60
C GLU A 104 -4.53 34.51 8.25
N TYR A 105 -4.77 33.87 9.39
CA TYR A 105 -3.75 33.05 10.04
C TYR A 105 -3.35 31.84 9.17
N ALA A 106 -4.30 31.04 8.68
CA ALA A 106 -4.02 29.89 7.82
C ALA A 106 -3.28 30.33 6.55
N TRP A 107 -3.75 31.40 5.92
CA TRP A 107 -3.16 31.92 4.69
C TRP A 107 -1.73 32.41 4.88
N ARG A 108 -1.42 33.16 5.97
CA ARG A 108 -0.09 33.68 6.26
C ARG A 108 0.86 32.59 6.75
N SER A 109 0.41 31.76 7.70
CA SER A 109 1.26 30.76 8.35
C SER A 109 1.54 29.55 7.46
N GLY A 110 0.60 29.19 6.59
CA GLY A 110 0.70 28.02 5.72
C GLY A 110 1.11 28.30 4.29
N GLY A 111 0.91 29.51 3.78
CA GLY A 111 1.01 29.78 2.36
C GLY A 111 1.83 31.02 2.02
N ALA A 112 1.20 32.17 2.07
CA ALA A 112 1.79 33.42 1.59
C ALA A 112 3.01 33.84 2.42
N GLY A 113 4.14 34.04 1.73
CA GLY A 113 5.38 34.47 2.38
C GLY A 113 6.17 33.39 3.09
N THR A 114 5.79 32.13 2.92
CA THR A 114 6.54 30.97 3.40
C THR A 114 7.12 30.17 2.21
N ASP A 115 8.16 29.35 2.44
CA ASP A 115 8.65 28.37 1.48
C ASP A 115 7.71 27.15 1.37
N GLY A 116 6.57 27.19 2.05
CA GLY A 116 5.59 26.12 2.11
C GLY A 116 4.73 26.01 0.85
N SER A 117 4.18 24.84 0.65
CA SER A 117 3.18 24.60 -0.40
C SER A 117 1.87 25.26 -0.01
N TYR A 118 1.24 25.98 -0.94
CA TYR A 118 -0.06 26.62 -0.74
C TYR A 118 -1.11 26.10 -1.71
N SER A 119 -2.38 26.20 -1.30
CA SER A 119 -3.51 25.61 -2.03
C SER A 119 -4.06 26.48 -3.15
N GLY A 120 -3.88 27.80 -3.07
CA GLY A 120 -4.43 28.77 -4.02
C GLY A 120 -5.79 29.35 -3.62
N PHE A 121 -6.38 28.95 -2.49
CA PHE A 121 -7.60 29.58 -1.97
C PHE A 121 -7.34 30.98 -1.48
N GLU A 122 -8.31 31.89 -1.74
CA GLU A 122 -8.21 33.29 -1.38
C GLU A 122 -8.45 33.51 0.12
N VAL A 123 -7.65 34.38 0.72
CA VAL A 123 -7.80 34.80 2.12
C VAL A 123 -9.18 35.45 2.37
N ASN A 124 -9.77 35.16 3.53
CA ASN A 124 -11.09 35.64 3.93
C ASN A 124 -12.25 35.21 3.00
N LYS A 125 -12.03 34.15 2.22
CA LYS A 125 -13.07 33.49 1.43
C LYS A 125 -13.34 32.09 1.99
N THR A 126 -14.52 31.57 1.70
CA THR A 126 -14.88 30.21 2.05
C THR A 126 -14.87 29.30 0.82
N ALA A 127 -14.62 28.02 1.05
CA ALA A 127 -14.80 26.95 0.06
C ALA A 127 -15.42 25.73 0.74
N PRO A 128 -16.10 24.85 -0.02
CA PRO A 128 -16.56 23.58 0.52
C PRO A 128 -15.40 22.79 1.13
N LEU A 129 -15.65 22.12 2.26
CA LEU A 129 -14.66 21.30 2.98
C LEU A 129 -13.94 20.33 2.04
N VAL A 130 -14.71 19.64 1.19
CA VAL A 130 -14.18 18.68 0.22
C VAL A 130 -13.22 19.30 -0.80
N ASP A 131 -13.45 20.55 -1.21
CA ASP A 131 -12.58 21.22 -2.18
C ASP A 131 -11.31 21.75 -1.48
N MET A 132 -11.44 22.22 -0.24
CA MET A 132 -10.30 22.59 0.60
C MET A 132 -9.41 21.38 0.88
N GLU A 133 -10.02 20.19 1.13
CA GLU A 133 -9.29 18.93 1.32
C GLU A 133 -8.55 18.50 0.05
N LYS A 134 -9.17 18.63 -1.14
CA LYS A 134 -8.47 18.38 -2.41
C LYS A 134 -7.26 19.31 -2.58
N GLY A 135 -7.39 20.59 -2.23
CA GLY A 135 -6.26 21.54 -2.25
C GLY A 135 -5.13 21.10 -1.31
N MET A 136 -5.47 20.63 -0.12
CA MET A 136 -4.50 20.07 0.83
C MET A 136 -3.81 18.81 0.28
N VAL A 137 -4.56 17.89 -0.32
CA VAL A 137 -4.02 16.60 -0.80
C VAL A 137 -3.19 16.76 -2.06
N VAL A 138 -3.74 17.40 -3.10
CA VAL A 138 -3.15 17.47 -4.45
C VAL A 138 -1.99 18.45 -4.49
N GLN A 139 -2.21 19.67 -4.02
CA GLN A 139 -1.22 20.76 -4.05
C GLN A 139 -0.32 20.75 -2.82
N SER A 140 -0.65 19.91 -1.84
CA SER A 140 0.04 19.86 -0.54
C SER A 140 -0.10 21.15 0.27
N GLY A 141 -1.22 21.90 0.08
CA GLY A 141 -1.44 23.21 0.72
C GLY A 141 -1.36 23.15 2.24
N ASN A 142 -0.42 23.86 2.82
CA ASN A 142 -0.31 23.98 4.28
C ASN A 142 -1.42 24.90 4.82
N ASP A 143 -1.73 25.96 4.09
CA ASP A 143 -2.83 26.89 4.34
C ASP A 143 -4.18 26.15 4.43
N ALA A 144 -4.45 25.27 3.46
CA ALA A 144 -5.66 24.45 3.48
C ALA A 144 -5.68 23.47 4.68
N ALA A 145 -4.52 22.88 5.04
CA ALA A 145 -4.43 21.99 6.20
C ALA A 145 -4.75 22.75 7.51
N ILE A 146 -4.25 23.98 7.67
CA ILE A 146 -4.53 24.83 8.82
C ILE A 146 -6.01 25.23 8.85
N ALA A 147 -6.55 25.75 7.74
CA ALA A 147 -7.96 26.14 7.65
C ALA A 147 -8.92 24.98 7.97
N LEU A 148 -8.62 23.78 7.49
CA LEU A 148 -9.37 22.57 7.81
C LEU A 148 -9.28 22.21 9.30
N ALA A 149 -8.08 22.32 9.90
CA ALA A 149 -7.88 22.07 11.32
C ALA A 149 -8.64 23.08 12.19
N GLU A 150 -8.63 24.38 11.84
CA GLU A 150 -9.43 25.41 12.48
C GLU A 150 -10.93 25.10 12.39
N HIS A 151 -11.41 24.69 11.21
CA HIS A 151 -12.82 24.36 11.02
C HIS A 151 -13.28 23.17 11.84
N VAL A 152 -12.48 22.09 11.86
CA VAL A 152 -12.84 20.80 12.51
C VAL A 152 -12.69 20.87 14.03
N ALA A 153 -11.66 21.54 14.53
CA ALA A 153 -11.29 21.51 15.95
C ALA A 153 -11.12 22.89 16.61
N GLY A 154 -11.33 23.97 15.87
CA GLY A 154 -11.19 25.34 16.36
C GLY A 154 -9.75 25.86 16.42
N SER A 155 -8.74 25.00 16.37
CA SER A 155 -7.33 25.39 16.33
C SER A 155 -6.44 24.22 15.88
N GLU A 156 -5.21 24.53 15.40
CA GLU A 156 -4.21 23.52 15.08
C GLU A 156 -3.85 22.64 16.29
N ALA A 157 -3.71 23.25 17.48
CA ALA A 157 -3.36 22.52 18.70
C ALA A 157 -4.45 21.51 19.09
N ALA A 158 -5.73 21.89 19.03
CA ALA A 158 -6.85 20.99 19.28
C ALA A 158 -6.93 19.88 18.20
N PHE A 159 -6.68 20.24 16.94
CA PHE A 159 -6.65 19.26 15.86
C PHE A 159 -5.49 18.27 16.01
N ALA A 160 -4.31 18.70 16.44
CA ALA A 160 -3.18 17.81 16.74
C ALA A 160 -3.51 16.78 17.85
N GLN A 161 -4.32 17.17 18.84
CA GLN A 161 -4.82 16.23 19.85
C GLN A 161 -5.72 15.15 19.21
N LEU A 162 -6.62 15.53 18.29
CA LEU A 162 -7.40 14.56 17.51
C LEU A 162 -6.51 13.65 16.67
N MET A 163 -5.51 14.21 15.96
CA MET A 163 -4.55 13.42 15.19
C MET A 163 -3.89 12.36 16.07
N ASN A 164 -3.41 12.70 17.25
CA ASN A 164 -2.76 11.76 18.16
C ASN A 164 -3.73 10.71 18.72
N ALA A 165 -4.97 11.10 19.01
CA ALA A 165 -6.01 10.17 19.46
C ALA A 165 -6.33 9.12 18.37
N TYR A 166 -6.50 9.55 17.11
CA TYR A 166 -6.73 8.64 15.99
C TYR A 166 -5.49 7.82 15.65
N ALA A 167 -4.29 8.39 15.71
CA ALA A 167 -3.03 7.66 15.52
C ALA A 167 -2.93 6.47 16.49
N LYS A 168 -3.20 6.72 17.78
CA LYS A 168 -3.26 5.66 18.79
C LYS A 168 -4.31 4.59 18.47
N LYS A 169 -5.51 5.03 18.03
CA LYS A 169 -6.63 4.12 17.70
C LYS A 169 -6.30 3.17 16.56
N ILE A 170 -5.55 3.63 15.54
CA ILE A 170 -5.16 2.80 14.38
C ILE A 170 -3.85 2.07 14.57
N GLY A 171 -3.17 2.23 15.71
CA GLY A 171 -1.95 1.50 16.07
C GLY A 171 -0.63 2.16 15.69
N MET A 172 -0.61 3.48 15.42
CA MET A 172 0.61 4.26 15.22
C MET A 172 1.27 4.57 16.58
N THR A 173 2.02 3.62 17.11
CA THR A 173 2.51 3.69 18.49
C THR A 173 3.79 4.52 18.67
N ARG A 174 4.44 4.90 17.56
CA ARG A 174 5.71 5.63 17.53
C ARG A 174 5.61 6.98 16.83
N SER A 175 4.38 7.48 16.61
CA SER A 175 4.12 8.76 15.97
C SER A 175 3.53 9.76 16.96
N HIS A 176 3.94 11.01 16.81
CA HIS A 176 3.36 12.15 17.52
C HIS A 176 3.25 13.33 16.57
N PHE A 177 2.06 13.90 16.48
CA PHE A 177 1.74 15.03 15.61
C PHE A 177 1.53 16.29 16.43
N VAL A 178 2.14 17.40 16.01
CA VAL A 178 2.00 18.72 16.67
C VAL A 178 1.38 19.77 15.76
N ASN A 179 1.26 19.47 14.45
CA ASN A 179 0.60 20.34 13.48
C ASN A 179 -0.07 19.52 12.37
N PRO A 180 -1.03 20.09 11.60
CA PRO A 180 -1.77 19.37 10.56
C PRO A 180 -1.06 19.29 9.20
N HIS A 181 0.03 20.04 8.99
CA HIS A 181 0.64 20.26 7.68
C HIS A 181 2.00 19.56 7.49
N GLY A 182 2.73 19.31 8.59
CA GLY A 182 4.01 18.59 8.54
C GLY A 182 5.25 19.45 8.38
N LEU A 183 5.17 20.76 8.65
CA LEU A 183 6.39 21.55 8.83
C LEU A 183 7.12 21.08 10.09
N THR A 184 8.44 21.06 10.01
CA THR A 184 9.31 20.57 11.10
C THR A 184 9.04 21.35 12.39
N ALA A 185 8.76 20.63 13.46
CA ALA A 185 8.54 21.16 14.79
C ALA A 185 9.03 20.15 15.83
N GLU A 186 9.42 20.63 17.00
CA GLU A 186 9.84 19.79 18.11
C GLU A 186 8.73 18.78 18.48
N GLY A 187 9.09 17.50 18.58
CA GLY A 187 8.15 16.44 18.87
C GLY A 187 7.28 15.99 17.71
N HIS A 188 7.38 16.60 16.51
CA HIS A 188 6.64 16.14 15.33
C HIS A 188 7.37 14.99 14.65
N VAL A 189 6.99 13.75 14.98
CA VAL A 189 7.75 12.55 14.62
C VAL A 189 6.86 11.40 14.19
N THR A 190 7.39 10.53 13.32
CA THR A 190 6.74 9.30 12.86
C THR A 190 7.77 8.21 12.55
N THR A 191 7.31 7.05 12.04
CA THR A 191 8.16 5.98 11.51
C THR A 191 7.61 5.51 10.15
N ALA A 192 8.44 4.85 9.34
CA ALA A 192 7.97 4.29 8.07
C ALA A 192 6.85 3.26 8.28
N ARG A 193 6.93 2.46 9.34
CA ARG A 193 5.88 1.50 9.72
C ARG A 193 4.56 2.19 10.05
N ASP A 194 4.59 3.19 10.91
CA ASP A 194 3.37 3.91 11.30
C ASP A 194 2.72 4.61 10.10
N LEU A 195 3.51 5.18 9.18
CA LEU A 195 2.99 5.76 7.95
C LEU A 195 2.33 4.71 7.04
N ALA A 196 2.91 3.50 6.93
CA ALA A 196 2.27 2.43 6.17
C ALA A 196 0.96 1.95 6.81
N ILE A 197 0.90 1.88 8.16
CA ILE A 197 -0.34 1.61 8.91
C ILE A 197 -1.38 2.69 8.60
N LEU A 198 -0.99 3.97 8.62
CA LEU A 198 -1.87 5.09 8.30
C LEU A 198 -2.40 5.02 6.86
N GLY A 199 -1.53 4.79 5.88
CA GLY A 199 -1.93 4.65 4.48
C GLY A 199 -2.90 3.49 4.28
N ARG A 200 -2.62 2.34 4.93
CA ARG A 200 -3.51 1.17 4.93
C ARG A 200 -4.86 1.49 5.56
N ALA A 201 -4.88 2.21 6.69
CA ALA A 201 -6.10 2.60 7.38
C ALA A 201 -6.94 3.57 6.53
N LEU A 202 -6.34 4.59 5.90
CA LEU A 202 -7.06 5.53 5.04
C LEU A 202 -7.74 4.83 3.87
N ILE A 203 -7.03 3.92 3.18
CA ILE A 203 -7.59 3.15 2.06
C ILE A 203 -8.75 2.26 2.51
N ARG A 204 -8.63 1.62 3.69
CA ARG A 204 -9.63 0.68 4.22
C ARG A 204 -10.87 1.39 4.73
N ASP A 205 -10.69 2.43 5.56
CA ASP A 205 -11.74 3.03 6.36
C ASP A 205 -12.46 4.15 5.60
N PHE A 206 -11.74 4.87 4.72
CA PHE A 206 -12.23 6.07 4.04
C PHE A 206 -11.84 6.10 2.55
N PRO A 207 -12.32 5.14 1.74
CA PRO A 207 -11.95 5.02 0.33
C PRO A 207 -12.33 6.25 -0.51
N GLU A 208 -13.37 7.00 -0.12
CA GLU A 208 -13.78 8.22 -0.81
C GLU A 208 -12.76 9.35 -0.61
N ALA A 209 -12.30 9.57 0.64
CA ALA A 209 -11.23 10.52 0.94
C ALA A 209 -9.91 10.08 0.29
N TYR A 210 -9.61 8.77 0.33
CA TYR A 210 -8.44 8.22 -0.34
C TYR A 210 -8.43 8.53 -1.85
N ALA A 211 -9.60 8.54 -2.50
CA ALA A 211 -9.71 8.78 -3.94
C ALA A 211 -9.16 10.15 -4.39
N TYR A 212 -9.03 11.13 -3.50
CA TYR A 212 -8.43 12.43 -3.83
C TYR A 212 -6.93 12.32 -4.14
N ASN A 213 -6.24 11.31 -3.61
CA ASN A 213 -4.80 11.13 -3.78
C ASN A 213 -4.40 10.77 -5.23
N LYS A 214 -5.33 10.24 -6.04
CA LYS A 214 -5.10 9.93 -7.46
C LYS A 214 -5.31 11.11 -8.40
N ILE A 215 -5.82 12.23 -7.91
CA ILE A 215 -6.05 13.44 -8.71
C ILE A 215 -4.69 13.97 -9.17
N LYS A 216 -4.50 14.06 -10.48
CA LYS A 216 -3.23 14.48 -11.08
C LYS A 216 -2.99 15.98 -11.04
N GLU A 217 -4.05 16.75 -11.25
CA GLU A 217 -4.02 18.21 -11.29
C GLU A 217 -5.26 18.79 -10.64
N LEU A 218 -5.11 19.92 -9.98
CA LEU A 218 -6.24 20.66 -9.38
C LEU A 218 -6.13 22.14 -9.75
N THR A 219 -7.27 22.72 -10.14
CA THR A 219 -7.40 24.15 -10.39
C THR A 219 -8.19 24.78 -9.24
N VAL A 220 -7.60 25.80 -8.62
CA VAL A 220 -8.26 26.64 -7.61
C VAL A 220 -8.17 28.09 -8.08
N GLY A 221 -9.33 28.71 -8.37
CA GLY A 221 -9.35 30.01 -9.01
C GLY A 221 -8.59 30.01 -10.34
N PRO A 222 -7.63 30.93 -10.55
CA PRO A 222 -6.82 30.98 -11.77
C PRO A 222 -5.59 30.05 -11.74
N ILE A 223 -5.35 29.31 -10.65
CA ILE A 223 -4.12 28.57 -10.40
C ILE A 223 -4.35 27.08 -10.61
N THR A 224 -3.68 26.48 -11.60
CA THR A 224 -3.63 25.02 -11.79
C THR A 224 -2.27 24.50 -11.31
N GLN A 225 -2.29 23.51 -10.44
CA GLN A 225 -1.08 22.88 -9.91
C GLN A 225 -1.15 21.35 -10.08
N PRO A 226 -0.04 20.72 -10.51
CA PRO A 226 0.04 19.27 -10.58
C PRO A 226 0.27 18.64 -9.20
N ASN A 227 -0.20 17.41 -9.04
CA ASN A 227 0.19 16.57 -7.92
C ASN A 227 1.69 16.25 -8.00
N ARG A 228 2.40 16.31 -6.89
CA ARG A 228 3.86 16.09 -6.85
C ARG A 228 4.27 14.62 -6.82
N ASN A 229 3.32 13.69 -6.78
CA ASN A 229 3.58 12.27 -6.87
C ASN A 229 3.81 11.87 -8.34
N LEU A 230 5.06 11.85 -8.79
CA LEU A 230 5.44 11.51 -10.16
C LEU A 230 4.98 10.11 -10.61
N LEU A 231 4.73 9.19 -9.67
CA LEU A 231 4.28 7.85 -10.01
C LEU A 231 2.88 7.82 -10.61
N LEU A 232 2.02 8.81 -10.33
CA LEU A 232 0.70 8.92 -10.95
C LEU A 232 0.75 9.03 -12.48
N TRP A 233 1.87 9.53 -13.03
CA TRP A 233 2.09 9.62 -14.49
C TRP A 233 2.90 8.45 -15.04
N ARG A 234 3.77 7.82 -14.20
CA ARG A 234 4.72 6.80 -14.64
C ARG A 234 4.15 5.39 -14.59
N ASP A 235 3.22 5.12 -13.67
CA ASP A 235 2.66 3.78 -13.44
C ASP A 235 1.14 3.87 -13.25
N PRO A 236 0.35 3.37 -14.22
CA PRO A 236 -1.12 3.41 -14.13
C PRO A 236 -1.70 2.58 -12.98
N SER A 237 -0.92 1.70 -12.37
CA SER A 237 -1.34 0.94 -11.18
C SER A 237 -1.25 1.75 -9.89
N VAL A 238 -0.55 2.90 -9.90
CA VAL A 238 -0.40 3.79 -8.74
C VAL A 238 -1.61 4.72 -8.64
N ASP A 239 -2.22 4.77 -7.45
CA ASP A 239 -3.41 5.59 -7.16
C ASP A 239 -3.24 6.50 -5.93
N GLY A 240 -2.04 6.64 -5.41
CA GLY A 240 -1.71 7.49 -4.26
C GLY A 240 -0.28 7.27 -3.79
N ILE A 241 0.11 7.77 -2.61
CA ILE A 241 -0.68 8.46 -1.59
C ILE A 241 -0.21 9.91 -1.46
N LYS A 242 1.00 10.15 -0.89
CA LYS A 242 1.44 11.51 -0.58
C LYS A 242 2.95 11.66 -0.62
N THR A 243 3.39 12.80 -1.15
CA THR A 243 4.79 13.25 -1.07
C THR A 243 5.01 14.15 0.14
N GLY A 244 6.26 14.20 0.61
CA GLY A 244 6.71 15.14 1.64
C GLY A 244 8.10 15.66 1.31
N HIS A 245 8.39 16.89 1.78
CA HIS A 245 9.72 17.45 1.77
C HIS A 245 9.83 18.58 2.81
N THR A 246 10.87 18.51 3.61
CA THR A 246 11.45 19.62 4.38
C THR A 246 12.97 19.43 4.37
N SER A 247 13.74 20.46 4.72
CA SER A 247 15.20 20.32 4.83
C SER A 247 15.62 19.24 5.83
N ALA A 248 14.87 19.04 6.91
CA ALA A 248 15.14 18.02 7.92
C ALA A 248 14.71 16.61 7.45
N ALA A 249 13.54 16.50 6.83
CA ALA A 249 12.99 15.22 6.38
C ALA A 249 13.71 14.67 5.14
N GLY A 250 14.20 15.53 4.23
CA GLY A 250 14.56 15.16 2.86
C GLY A 250 13.33 14.87 2.02
N TYR A 251 13.50 14.23 0.86
CA TYR A 251 12.41 13.89 -0.03
C TYR A 251 11.75 12.56 0.37
N CYS A 252 10.45 12.60 0.66
CA CYS A 252 9.68 11.47 1.16
C CYS A 252 8.52 11.14 0.21
N LEU A 253 8.16 9.85 0.11
CA LEU A 253 7.00 9.38 -0.64
C LEU A 253 6.37 8.18 0.08
N MET A 254 5.08 8.27 0.35
CA MET A 254 4.23 7.12 0.61
C MET A 254 3.43 6.87 -0.66
N ALA A 255 3.60 5.69 -1.27
CA ALA A 255 2.90 5.32 -2.50
C ALA A 255 2.07 4.06 -2.30
N SER A 256 0.98 3.96 -3.06
CA SER A 256 0.17 2.74 -3.16
C SER A 256 -0.08 2.40 -4.62
N ALA A 257 0.00 1.13 -4.95
CA ALA A 257 -0.31 0.59 -6.26
C ALA A 257 -1.18 -0.66 -6.13
N GLN A 258 -2.06 -0.88 -7.12
CA GLN A 258 -2.89 -2.08 -7.20
C GLN A 258 -2.71 -2.75 -8.56
N ARG A 259 -2.34 -4.03 -8.55
CA ARG A 259 -2.23 -4.88 -9.75
C ARG A 259 -3.10 -6.13 -9.56
N GLY A 260 -4.18 -6.21 -10.32
CA GLY A 260 -5.19 -7.26 -10.10
C GLY A 260 -5.80 -7.14 -8.69
N GLN A 261 -5.76 -8.23 -7.94
CA GLN A 261 -6.29 -8.27 -6.56
C GLN A 261 -5.26 -7.84 -5.49
N GLN A 262 -4.00 -7.76 -5.85
CA GLN A 262 -2.95 -7.39 -4.92
C GLN A 262 -2.74 -5.88 -4.88
N ARG A 263 -2.65 -5.32 -3.66
CA ARG A 263 -2.26 -3.93 -3.41
C ARG A 263 -1.03 -3.91 -2.52
N LEU A 264 -0.07 -3.07 -2.86
CA LEU A 264 1.12 -2.81 -2.07
C LEU A 264 1.18 -1.33 -1.66
N ILE A 265 1.79 -1.10 -0.51
CA ILE A 265 2.12 0.24 -0.01
C ILE A 265 3.63 0.30 0.16
N THR A 266 4.25 1.36 -0.34
CA THR A 266 5.65 1.67 -0.08
C THR A 266 5.78 2.98 0.67
N VAL A 267 6.75 3.04 1.58
CA VAL A 267 7.15 4.26 2.28
C VAL A 267 8.64 4.43 2.10
N VAL A 268 9.05 5.59 1.60
CA VAL A 268 10.45 5.95 1.38
C VAL A 268 10.69 7.32 2.00
N MET A 269 11.59 7.40 3.00
CA MET A 269 11.83 8.59 3.81
C MET A 269 13.26 9.09 3.67
N GLY A 270 13.42 10.40 3.48
CA GLY A 270 14.75 11.02 3.52
C GLY A 270 15.60 10.85 2.26
N ASN A 271 14.96 10.71 1.11
CA ASN A 271 15.66 10.57 -0.17
C ASN A 271 16.33 11.89 -0.63
N SER A 272 17.23 11.80 -1.61
CA SER A 272 18.05 12.92 -2.09
C SER A 272 17.33 13.86 -3.05
N SER A 273 16.28 13.40 -3.73
CA SER A 273 15.54 14.22 -4.72
C SER A 273 14.11 13.73 -4.97
N GLU A 274 13.29 14.58 -5.61
CA GLU A 274 11.94 14.22 -6.06
C GLU A 274 11.93 13.04 -7.02
N ASN A 275 12.88 13.02 -7.95
CA ASN A 275 12.97 11.93 -8.90
C ASN A 275 13.40 10.62 -8.20
N GLN A 276 14.38 10.72 -7.28
CA GLN A 276 14.91 9.53 -6.62
C GLN A 276 13.84 8.85 -5.74
N ARG A 277 13.05 9.60 -4.94
CA ARG A 277 11.94 9.01 -4.16
C ARG A 277 10.93 8.26 -5.04
N ALA A 278 10.69 8.75 -6.28
CA ALA A 278 9.78 8.09 -7.21
C ALA A 278 10.41 6.82 -7.83
N VAL A 279 11.69 6.89 -8.23
CA VAL A 279 12.44 5.73 -8.78
C VAL A 279 12.51 4.61 -7.76
N ASP A 280 12.88 4.91 -6.52
CA ASP A 280 13.02 3.92 -5.46
C ASP A 280 11.67 3.30 -5.08
N SER A 281 10.62 4.11 -4.93
CA SER A 281 9.28 3.59 -4.67
C SER A 281 8.78 2.68 -5.79
N GLN A 282 9.05 3.03 -7.06
CA GLN A 282 8.69 2.21 -8.22
C GLN A 282 9.44 0.87 -8.23
N ALA A 283 10.74 0.88 -7.91
CA ALA A 283 11.55 -0.32 -7.83
C ALA A 283 11.05 -1.27 -6.74
N LEU A 284 10.74 -0.72 -5.56
CA LEU A 284 10.16 -1.46 -4.43
C LEU A 284 8.79 -2.06 -4.77
N LEU A 285 7.88 -1.29 -5.40
CA LEU A 285 6.59 -1.80 -5.85
C LEU A 285 6.76 -2.95 -6.85
N ASN A 286 7.63 -2.78 -7.85
CA ASN A 286 7.89 -3.79 -8.86
C ASN A 286 8.47 -5.08 -8.24
N TRP A 287 9.38 -4.95 -7.27
CA TRP A 287 9.92 -6.09 -6.54
C TRP A 287 8.83 -6.82 -5.77
N GLY A 288 8.01 -6.11 -4.99
CA GLY A 288 6.94 -6.73 -4.22
C GLY A 288 5.93 -7.47 -5.10
N PHE A 289 5.45 -6.85 -6.19
CA PHE A 289 4.53 -7.49 -7.13
C PHE A 289 5.15 -8.68 -7.90
N ARG A 290 6.45 -8.66 -8.10
CA ARG A 290 7.14 -9.74 -8.81
C ARG A 290 7.31 -10.99 -7.95
N PHE A 291 7.62 -10.81 -6.67
CA PHE A 291 8.06 -11.90 -5.81
C PHE A 291 7.06 -12.35 -4.75
N TYR A 292 6.02 -11.56 -4.50
CA TYR A 292 4.99 -11.87 -3.50
C TYR A 292 3.59 -11.89 -4.09
N GLU A 293 2.72 -12.63 -3.43
CA GLU A 293 1.28 -12.67 -3.70
C GLU A 293 0.52 -12.88 -2.40
N SER A 294 -0.74 -12.41 -2.37
CA SER A 294 -1.60 -12.52 -1.21
C SER A 294 -2.68 -13.56 -1.45
N HIS A 295 -2.89 -14.46 -0.51
CA HIS A 295 -3.88 -15.53 -0.58
C HIS A 295 -4.88 -15.44 0.56
N GLN A 296 -6.15 -15.66 0.24
CA GLN A 296 -7.18 -15.85 1.25
C GLN A 296 -7.25 -17.34 1.63
N LEU A 297 -6.78 -17.67 2.82
CA LEU A 297 -6.86 -19.03 3.35
C LEU A 297 -8.27 -19.39 3.80
N TYR A 298 -8.91 -18.46 4.53
CA TYR A 298 -10.27 -18.68 5.03
C TYR A 298 -11.13 -17.44 4.82
N ALA A 299 -12.36 -17.67 4.37
CA ALA A 299 -13.37 -16.62 4.29
C ALA A 299 -13.97 -16.32 5.67
N ALA A 300 -14.35 -15.04 5.90
CA ALA A 300 -15.06 -14.65 7.11
C ALA A 300 -16.33 -15.46 7.34
N ASN A 301 -16.65 -15.75 8.59
CA ASN A 301 -17.90 -16.36 9.05
C ASN A 301 -18.22 -17.72 8.40
N LYS A 302 -17.20 -18.43 7.89
CA LYS A 302 -17.32 -19.84 7.47
C LYS A 302 -16.86 -20.77 8.59
N SER A 303 -17.64 -21.82 8.87
CA SER A 303 -17.24 -22.85 9.80
C SER A 303 -16.02 -23.60 9.27
N LEU A 304 -14.98 -23.67 10.07
CA LEU A 304 -13.74 -24.41 9.82
C LEU A 304 -13.70 -25.72 10.59
N ALA A 305 -14.40 -25.78 11.73
CA ALA A 305 -14.52 -26.93 12.58
C ALA A 305 -15.84 -26.91 13.35
N THR A 306 -16.32 -28.08 13.75
CA THR A 306 -17.54 -28.21 14.55
C THR A 306 -17.23 -29.08 15.78
N PRO A 307 -16.44 -28.58 16.75
CA PRO A 307 -16.09 -29.31 17.94
C PRO A 307 -17.34 -29.64 18.79
N LYS A 308 -17.30 -30.81 19.40
CA LYS A 308 -18.34 -31.26 20.33
C LYS A 308 -18.28 -30.45 21.62
N VAL A 309 -19.45 -30.04 22.11
CA VAL A 309 -19.58 -29.35 23.39
C VAL A 309 -19.94 -30.38 24.46
N TRP A 310 -19.15 -30.43 25.54
CA TRP A 310 -19.40 -31.34 26.68
C TRP A 310 -20.16 -30.56 27.75
N LYS A 311 -21.30 -31.14 28.19
CA LYS A 311 -22.17 -30.57 29.24
C LYS A 311 -22.74 -29.18 28.90
N GLY A 312 -22.89 -28.84 27.61
CA GLY A 312 -23.57 -27.62 27.15
C GLY A 312 -24.99 -27.91 26.67
N GLU A 313 -25.77 -26.87 26.42
CA GLU A 313 -27.13 -26.99 25.85
C GLU A 313 -27.08 -27.48 24.39
N ALA A 314 -26.04 -27.07 23.64
CA ALA A 314 -25.81 -27.52 22.27
C ALA A 314 -24.80 -28.67 22.24
N ASN A 315 -25.01 -29.66 21.35
CA ASN A 315 -24.10 -30.80 21.19
C ASN A 315 -22.78 -30.44 20.49
N ALA A 316 -22.75 -29.37 19.73
CA ALA A 316 -21.58 -28.90 18.99
C ALA A 316 -21.66 -27.40 18.75
N VAL A 317 -20.51 -26.76 18.54
CA VAL A 317 -20.39 -25.33 18.18
C VAL A 317 -19.61 -25.17 16.88
N GLN A 318 -20.06 -24.27 16.01
CA GLN A 318 -19.30 -23.92 14.80
C GLN A 318 -18.22 -22.92 15.15
N VAL A 319 -16.98 -23.24 14.77
CA VAL A 319 -15.80 -22.38 14.98
C VAL A 319 -15.22 -21.97 13.64
N GLY A 320 -14.94 -20.68 13.48
CA GLY A 320 -14.37 -20.11 12.27
C GLY A 320 -13.71 -18.76 12.55
N VAL A 321 -13.28 -18.08 11.49
CA VAL A 321 -12.67 -16.73 11.57
C VAL A 321 -13.74 -15.66 11.38
N ALA A 322 -13.72 -14.62 12.21
CA ALA A 322 -14.68 -13.50 12.12
C ALA A 322 -14.36 -12.56 10.94
N ALA A 323 -13.09 -12.52 10.50
CA ALA A 323 -12.63 -11.78 9.33
C ALA A 323 -11.89 -12.71 8.37
N PRO A 324 -11.75 -12.37 7.07
CA PRO A 324 -10.96 -13.19 6.15
C PRO A 324 -9.53 -13.36 6.68
N LEU A 325 -9.01 -14.58 6.70
CA LEU A 325 -7.61 -14.84 7.00
C LEU A 325 -6.82 -14.79 5.70
N LEU A 326 -5.95 -13.79 5.60
CA LEU A 326 -5.08 -13.55 4.46
C LEU A 326 -3.63 -13.81 4.86
N VAL A 327 -2.84 -14.28 3.92
CA VAL A 327 -1.39 -14.47 4.09
C VAL A 327 -0.66 -13.94 2.86
N SER A 328 0.52 -13.39 3.06
CA SER A 328 1.44 -13.03 1.99
C SER A 328 2.48 -14.14 1.86
N THR A 329 2.66 -14.66 0.66
CA THR A 329 3.63 -15.72 0.41
C THR A 329 4.54 -15.34 -0.76
N PRO A 330 5.74 -15.93 -0.82
CA PRO A 330 6.49 -15.92 -2.05
C PRO A 330 5.65 -16.45 -3.22
N ARG A 331 5.73 -15.78 -4.38
CA ARG A 331 4.96 -16.16 -5.56
C ARG A 331 5.29 -17.58 -6.00
N GLY A 332 4.25 -18.40 -6.20
CA GLY A 332 4.36 -19.79 -6.61
C GLY A 332 4.63 -20.78 -5.46
N LYS A 333 4.39 -20.37 -4.20
CA LYS A 333 4.47 -21.26 -3.03
C LYS A 333 3.12 -21.41 -2.34
#